data_8946eec327cf1dd324609c2dce982827
#
_entry.id   8946eec327cf1dd324609c2dce982827
#
_cell.length_a   1.000
_cell.length_b   1.000
_cell.length_c   1.000
_cell.angle_alpha   90.00
_cell.angle_beta   90.00
_cell.angle_gamma   90.00
#
_symmetry.space_group_name_H-M   'P 1'
#
loop_
_entity.id
_entity.type
_entity.pdbx_description
1 polymer ?
#
loop_
_entity_poly.entity_id
_entity_poly.type
_entity_poly.pdbx_seq_one_letter_code
_entity_poly.pdbx_strand_id
1 'polypeptide(L)'
;MNEEERVELAEILFPSIKTTRDEIEEKYPERSLEEGAKVTRFAPSPTGFMHIGGLESAFLDYIFANQSKGIFYLRFEDTDQERYVEGATDLIKSSLETFDILPTEGALNGGVYGPYVQSERKEIYQTYIKDLIIKGLAYPCFMTKEELQEIREGQELRKEAIGVYGPYAADRDLSLHEIKKHLDNKDEYVIRIKSPGDLNNTVTLHDLIKGDITMPENMIDEVIMKKDGLPTYHFAHVIDDHLMHTTVVIRGDEWVPSYPKHLQLCQILGFKVPKYAHYAPLTKKDEETGNVRKLSKRKDPEFSVEYYEKQGIPAEGVKLFLSTIVNTNFEEWYLQNTDKSYLDFNFSFKKMPTGGTLFDVEKLNNICRTYFSRVSAEKIYDDSLSYFKKYDEEFYRVMTDNKDRLINFLDIERNGKRPRKDIATYKDVKTESSYMFDEYFFANKEKTYSEIDKENVDVELLKKYLNVFDENDDNETWYSKIQALAEENNYATSVKDYKNDPDNYKGHIGDICEMIRHVVTGKNQTPNLSNILCILGKENIEKRIKFFEA
;
A
#
# COMPACT_ATOMS: atom_id res chain seq x y z
N MET A 1 -37.03 -30.98 16.82
CA MET A 1 -38.18 -30.27 16.20
C MET A 1 -38.51 -30.87 14.84
N ASN A 2 -39.82 -31.06 14.52
CA ASN A 2 -40.26 -31.39 13.17
C ASN A 2 -40.25 -30.15 12.25
N GLU A 3 -40.63 -30.30 10.99
CA GLU A 3 -40.57 -29.21 10.01
C GLU A 3 -41.53 -28.05 10.34
N GLU A 4 -42.76 -28.35 10.75
CA GLU A 4 -43.74 -27.32 11.13
C GLU A 4 -43.27 -26.49 12.34
N GLU A 5 -42.70 -27.14 13.36
CA GLU A 5 -42.10 -26.47 14.51
C GLU A 5 -40.91 -25.57 14.15
N ARG A 6 -40.10 -25.97 13.19
CA ARG A 6 -38.98 -25.15 12.69
C ARG A 6 -39.45 -23.92 11.92
N VAL A 7 -40.47 -24.08 11.09
CA VAL A 7 -41.13 -22.95 10.41
C VAL A 7 -41.70 -21.96 11.41
N GLU A 8 -42.44 -22.47 12.42
CA GLU A 8 -42.98 -21.62 13.50
C GLU A 8 -41.86 -20.89 14.24
N LEU A 9 -40.81 -21.57 14.61
CA LEU A 9 -39.63 -20.96 15.25
C LEU A 9 -39.01 -19.85 14.40
N ALA A 10 -38.83 -20.10 13.11
CA ALA A 10 -38.25 -19.12 12.19
C ALA A 10 -39.14 -17.86 12.06
N GLU A 11 -40.47 -18.00 12.08
CA GLU A 11 -41.40 -16.87 12.08
C GLU A 11 -41.37 -16.10 13.41
N ILE A 12 -41.20 -16.79 14.54
CA ILE A 12 -41.06 -16.15 15.85
C ILE A 12 -39.80 -15.33 15.95
N LEU A 13 -38.66 -15.88 15.50
CA LEU A 13 -37.35 -15.21 15.59
C LEU A 13 -37.18 -14.08 14.57
N PHE A 14 -37.79 -14.21 13.38
CA PHE A 14 -37.65 -13.26 12.27
C PHE A 14 -38.99 -12.82 11.68
N PRO A 15 -39.88 -12.21 12.50
CA PRO A 15 -41.25 -11.87 12.07
C PRO A 15 -41.29 -10.80 10.97
N SER A 16 -40.26 -9.96 10.87
CA SER A 16 -40.14 -8.89 9.87
C SER A 16 -39.56 -9.37 8.54
N ILE A 17 -38.88 -10.52 8.52
CA ILE A 17 -38.25 -11.04 7.32
C ILE A 17 -39.27 -11.80 6.49
N LYS A 18 -39.64 -11.22 5.35
CA LYS A 18 -40.58 -11.80 4.38
C LYS A 18 -39.91 -12.20 3.08
N THR A 19 -38.77 -11.63 2.80
CA THR A 19 -37.92 -11.94 1.63
C THR A 19 -37.43 -13.38 1.74
N THR A 20 -37.53 -14.12 0.66
CA THR A 20 -37.03 -15.49 0.56
C THR A 20 -35.57 -15.49 0.05
N ARG A 21 -34.89 -16.62 0.25
CA ARG A 21 -33.54 -16.80 -0.30
C ARG A 21 -33.55 -16.69 -1.83
N ASP A 22 -34.51 -17.29 -2.51
CA ASP A 22 -34.60 -17.32 -3.97
C ASP A 22 -34.76 -15.88 -4.53
N GLU A 23 -35.59 -15.04 -3.89
CA GLU A 23 -35.73 -13.63 -4.25
C GLU A 23 -34.43 -12.84 -4.08
N ILE A 24 -33.61 -13.18 -3.08
CA ILE A 24 -32.27 -12.57 -2.95
C ILE A 24 -31.34 -13.05 -4.06
N GLU A 25 -31.29 -14.35 -4.35
CA GLU A 25 -30.44 -14.91 -5.43
C GLU A 25 -30.82 -14.29 -6.80
N GLU A 26 -32.10 -14.09 -7.09
CA GLU A 26 -32.56 -13.44 -8.30
C GLU A 26 -32.12 -11.96 -8.40
N LYS A 27 -32.01 -11.26 -7.26
CA LYS A 27 -31.55 -9.87 -7.20
C LYS A 27 -30.05 -9.73 -7.51
N TYR A 28 -29.26 -10.78 -7.31
CA TYR A 28 -27.81 -10.78 -7.52
C TYR A 28 -27.42 -11.77 -8.62
N PRO A 29 -27.75 -11.53 -9.91
CA PRO A 29 -27.51 -12.46 -11.00
C PRO A 29 -26.01 -12.63 -11.26
N GLU A 30 -25.66 -13.74 -11.90
CA GLU A 30 -24.28 -14.00 -12.30
C GLU A 30 -23.70 -12.87 -13.19
N ARG A 31 -22.42 -12.59 -13.03
CA ARG A 31 -21.70 -11.58 -13.79
C ARG A 31 -21.43 -12.06 -15.21
N SER A 32 -21.67 -11.20 -16.19
CA SER A 32 -21.29 -11.42 -17.58
C SER A 32 -19.84 -10.98 -17.81
N LEU A 33 -18.89 -11.86 -17.60
CA LEU A 33 -17.45 -11.60 -17.73
C LEU A 33 -16.80 -12.60 -18.71
N GLU A 34 -15.64 -12.22 -19.27
CA GLU A 34 -14.83 -13.12 -20.09
C GLU A 34 -14.34 -14.33 -19.24
N GLU A 35 -14.14 -15.47 -19.91
CA GLU A 35 -13.61 -16.65 -19.21
C GLU A 35 -12.23 -16.35 -18.60
N GLY A 36 -12.06 -16.69 -17.34
CA GLY A 36 -10.83 -16.45 -16.59
C GLY A 36 -10.73 -15.09 -15.92
N ALA A 37 -11.70 -14.17 -16.16
CA ALA A 37 -11.79 -12.92 -15.45
C ALA A 37 -11.95 -13.15 -13.94
N LYS A 38 -11.20 -12.41 -13.15
CA LYS A 38 -11.23 -12.52 -11.69
C LYS A 38 -12.08 -11.42 -11.08
N VAL A 39 -12.94 -11.81 -10.17
CA VAL A 39 -13.65 -10.90 -9.28
C VAL A 39 -12.96 -10.96 -7.93
N THR A 40 -12.32 -9.88 -7.55
CA THR A 40 -11.56 -9.73 -6.30
C THR A 40 -12.13 -8.60 -5.46
N ARG A 41 -11.81 -8.57 -4.19
CA ARG A 41 -12.35 -7.52 -3.30
C ARG A 41 -11.37 -7.11 -2.21
N PHE A 42 -11.20 -5.81 -2.05
CA PHE A 42 -10.68 -5.26 -0.83
C PHE A 42 -11.84 -5.10 0.17
N ALA A 43 -11.73 -5.77 1.32
CA ALA A 43 -12.82 -5.89 2.28
C ALA A 43 -12.35 -5.48 3.69
N PRO A 44 -11.99 -4.18 3.89
CA PRO A 44 -11.48 -3.71 5.16
C PRO A 44 -12.60 -3.50 6.20
N SER A 45 -12.28 -3.77 7.46
CA SER A 45 -13.08 -3.28 8.59
C SER A 45 -12.68 -1.82 8.89
N PRO A 46 -13.64 -0.88 9.04
CA PRO A 46 -13.36 0.53 9.29
C PRO A 46 -12.98 0.78 10.76
N THR A 47 -11.81 0.28 11.17
CA THR A 47 -11.31 0.33 12.56
C THR A 47 -10.18 1.34 12.76
N GLY A 48 -9.99 2.26 11.82
CA GLY A 48 -8.98 3.32 11.86
C GLY A 48 -8.34 3.61 10.51
N PHE A 49 -7.11 4.15 10.54
CA PHE A 49 -6.40 4.47 9.31
C PHE A 49 -5.85 3.22 8.59
N MET A 50 -5.69 3.37 7.28
CA MET A 50 -5.11 2.34 6.43
C MET A 50 -3.62 2.13 6.74
N HIS A 51 -3.20 0.89 6.82
CA HIS A 51 -1.80 0.51 6.98
C HIS A 51 -1.25 -0.12 5.69
N ILE A 52 0.08 -0.20 5.60
CA ILE A 52 0.74 -0.72 4.39
C ILE A 52 0.29 -2.13 4.00
N GLY A 53 0.00 -3.00 4.98
CA GLY A 53 -0.55 -4.33 4.69
C GLY A 53 -1.98 -4.28 4.13
N GLY A 54 -2.79 -3.27 4.52
CA GLY A 54 -4.09 -3.02 3.90
C GLY A 54 -3.93 -2.52 2.46
N LEU A 55 -2.96 -1.62 2.22
CA LEU A 55 -2.62 -1.15 0.88
C LEU A 55 -2.10 -2.29 0.00
N GLU A 56 -1.26 -3.18 0.54
CA GLU A 56 -0.80 -4.39 -0.15
C GLU A 56 -1.96 -5.29 -0.56
N SER A 57 -2.94 -5.52 0.36
CA SER A 57 -4.14 -6.29 0.04
C SER A 57 -4.93 -5.67 -1.11
N ALA A 58 -5.24 -4.37 -1.02
CA ALA A 58 -5.94 -3.65 -2.08
C ALA A 58 -5.17 -3.68 -3.41
N PHE A 59 -3.86 -3.52 -3.36
CA PHE A 59 -2.99 -3.58 -4.53
C PHE A 59 -3.02 -4.97 -5.20
N LEU A 60 -2.96 -6.04 -4.41
CA LEU A 60 -3.06 -7.41 -4.94
C LEU A 60 -4.41 -7.66 -5.62
N ASP A 61 -5.51 -7.27 -4.95
CA ASP A 61 -6.86 -7.41 -5.53
C ASP A 61 -6.97 -6.62 -6.84
N TYR A 62 -6.44 -5.40 -6.87
CA TYR A 62 -6.44 -4.52 -8.03
C TYR A 62 -5.64 -5.09 -9.21
N ILE A 63 -4.37 -5.53 -9.01
CA ILE A 63 -3.53 -6.02 -10.12
C ILE A 63 -4.06 -7.31 -10.73
N PHE A 64 -4.54 -8.27 -9.90
CA PHE A 64 -5.05 -9.54 -10.41
C PHE A 64 -6.41 -9.40 -11.11
N ALA A 65 -7.26 -8.47 -10.65
CA ALA A 65 -8.49 -8.12 -11.39
C ALA A 65 -8.15 -7.46 -12.73
N ASN A 66 -7.33 -6.42 -12.74
CA ASN A 66 -6.92 -5.71 -13.95
C ASN A 66 -6.29 -6.64 -14.99
N GLN A 67 -5.31 -7.44 -14.59
CA GLN A 67 -4.61 -8.37 -15.48
C GLN A 67 -5.55 -9.38 -16.15
N SER A 68 -6.64 -9.75 -15.48
CA SER A 68 -7.63 -10.69 -16.00
C SER A 68 -8.83 -10.02 -16.67
N LYS A 69 -8.83 -8.68 -16.82
CA LYS A 69 -9.99 -7.88 -17.26
C LYS A 69 -11.25 -8.15 -16.44
N GLY A 70 -11.06 -8.38 -15.15
CA GLY A 70 -12.10 -8.69 -14.19
C GLY A 70 -12.56 -7.48 -13.41
N ILE A 71 -13.08 -7.72 -12.21
CA ILE A 71 -13.67 -6.72 -11.33
C ILE A 71 -12.88 -6.65 -10.03
N PHE A 72 -12.46 -5.45 -9.65
CA PHE A 72 -11.99 -5.13 -8.31
C PHE A 72 -13.05 -4.29 -7.60
N TYR A 73 -13.57 -4.74 -6.46
CA TYR A 73 -14.56 -3.99 -5.71
C TYR A 73 -14.17 -3.76 -4.25
N LEU A 74 -14.75 -2.68 -3.66
CA LEU A 74 -14.56 -2.32 -2.25
C LEU A 74 -15.84 -2.65 -1.47
N ARG A 75 -15.69 -3.43 -0.38
CA ARG A 75 -16.76 -3.72 0.59
C ARG A 75 -16.29 -3.38 2.01
N PHE A 76 -17.04 -2.56 2.72
CA PHE A 76 -16.77 -2.32 4.14
C PHE A 76 -17.39 -3.41 5.02
N GLU A 77 -16.54 -4.03 5.85
CA GLU A 77 -16.92 -5.09 6.78
C GLU A 77 -17.02 -4.49 8.19
N ASP A 78 -18.15 -3.85 8.47
CA ASP A 78 -18.45 -3.08 9.68
C ASP A 78 -19.42 -3.80 10.64
N THR A 79 -19.53 -5.12 10.55
CA THR A 79 -20.40 -5.91 11.45
C THR A 79 -19.98 -5.83 12.91
N ASP A 80 -18.74 -5.47 13.21
CA ASP A 80 -18.25 -5.20 14.56
C ASP A 80 -18.35 -3.69 14.87
N GLN A 81 -19.54 -3.28 15.32
CA GLN A 81 -19.86 -1.88 15.61
C GLN A 81 -19.11 -1.33 16.82
N GLU A 82 -18.63 -2.19 17.73
CA GLU A 82 -17.85 -1.75 18.90
C GLU A 82 -16.45 -1.22 18.50
N ARG A 83 -15.90 -1.73 17.41
CA ARG A 83 -14.59 -1.32 16.88
C ARG A 83 -14.68 -0.32 15.74
N TYR A 84 -15.87 0.09 15.34
CA TYR A 84 -16.04 1.11 14.31
C TYR A 84 -15.42 2.44 14.75
N VAL A 85 -14.67 3.06 13.85
CA VAL A 85 -14.06 4.39 14.07
C VAL A 85 -14.65 5.36 13.06
N GLU A 86 -15.27 6.43 13.57
CA GLU A 86 -15.83 7.49 12.73
C GLU A 86 -14.73 8.10 11.83
N GLY A 87 -15.04 8.30 10.55
CA GLY A 87 -14.08 8.81 9.54
C GLY A 87 -13.11 7.77 8.97
N ALA A 88 -13.08 6.53 9.48
CA ALA A 88 -12.19 5.49 8.97
C ALA A 88 -12.46 5.15 7.49
N THR A 89 -13.73 5.15 7.08
CA THR A 89 -14.13 4.93 5.68
C THR A 89 -13.56 6.00 4.74
N ASP A 90 -13.57 7.28 5.16
CA ASP A 90 -13.03 8.39 4.38
C ASP A 90 -11.49 8.30 4.29
N LEU A 91 -10.84 7.86 5.36
CA LEU A 91 -9.39 7.64 5.35
C LEU A 91 -8.99 6.49 4.41
N ILE A 92 -9.75 5.40 4.39
CA ILE A 92 -9.53 4.29 3.44
C ILE A 92 -9.73 4.78 2.00
N LYS A 93 -10.81 5.52 1.75
CA LYS A 93 -11.09 6.14 0.45
C LYS A 93 -9.95 7.02 -0.02
N SER A 94 -9.56 8.01 0.79
CA SER A 94 -8.47 8.93 0.51
C SER A 94 -7.15 8.19 0.24
N SER A 95 -6.87 7.11 0.99
CA SER A 95 -5.69 6.28 0.75
C SER A 95 -5.73 5.60 -0.62
N LEU A 96 -6.86 4.99 -0.99
CA LEU A 96 -7.00 4.36 -2.31
C LEU A 96 -6.88 5.37 -3.45
N GLU A 97 -7.45 6.58 -3.29
CA GLU A 97 -7.32 7.68 -4.24
C GLU A 97 -5.86 8.17 -4.36
N THR A 98 -5.16 8.34 -3.24
CA THR A 98 -3.75 8.77 -3.20
C THR A 98 -2.83 7.80 -3.96
N PHE A 99 -3.10 6.50 -3.85
CA PHE A 99 -2.29 5.48 -4.53
C PHE A 99 -2.85 5.05 -5.89
N ASP A 100 -3.93 5.68 -6.36
CA ASP A 100 -4.59 5.34 -7.62
C ASP A 100 -4.90 3.84 -7.74
N ILE A 101 -5.43 3.26 -6.65
CA ILE A 101 -5.91 1.88 -6.55
C ILE A 101 -7.43 1.92 -6.44
N LEU A 102 -8.07 2.32 -7.54
CA LEU A 102 -9.50 2.61 -7.54
C LEU A 102 -10.34 1.36 -7.84
N PRO A 103 -11.34 1.04 -6.99
CA PRO A 103 -12.27 -0.04 -7.29
C PRO A 103 -13.18 0.33 -8.47
N THR A 104 -13.54 -0.66 -9.26
CA THR A 104 -14.47 -0.48 -10.38
C THR A 104 -15.93 -0.38 -9.93
N GLU A 105 -16.25 -0.97 -8.77
CA GLU A 105 -17.55 -0.87 -8.07
C GLU A 105 -17.32 -0.98 -6.56
N GLY A 106 -18.34 -0.71 -5.77
CA GLY A 106 -18.26 -0.90 -4.33
C GLY A 106 -18.79 0.27 -3.51
N ALA A 107 -18.36 0.35 -2.25
CA ALA A 107 -18.83 1.35 -1.29
C ALA A 107 -18.57 2.82 -1.69
N LEU A 108 -17.68 3.08 -2.65
CA LEU A 108 -17.36 4.43 -3.13
C LEU A 108 -18.15 4.83 -4.37
N ASN A 109 -18.35 3.88 -5.29
CA ASN A 109 -18.89 4.15 -6.64
C ASN A 109 -20.27 3.54 -6.86
N GLY A 110 -20.78 2.74 -5.88
CA GLY A 110 -21.99 1.94 -6.06
C GLY A 110 -21.77 0.75 -6.99
N GLY A 111 -22.86 0.22 -7.51
CA GLY A 111 -22.89 -0.93 -8.41
C GLY A 111 -24.16 -1.75 -8.18
N VAL A 112 -24.37 -2.76 -9.05
CA VAL A 112 -25.59 -3.57 -9.03
C VAL A 112 -25.63 -4.61 -7.91
N TYR A 113 -24.48 -4.91 -7.30
CA TYR A 113 -24.35 -5.91 -6.22
C TYR A 113 -24.37 -5.28 -4.80
N GLY A 114 -24.74 -4.00 -4.70
CA GLY A 114 -24.87 -3.31 -3.42
C GLY A 114 -26.08 -3.76 -2.57
N PRO A 115 -26.14 -3.28 -1.31
CA PRO A 115 -25.18 -2.41 -0.62
C PRO A 115 -23.80 -3.06 -0.45
N TYR A 116 -22.73 -2.22 -0.39
CA TYR A 116 -21.36 -2.68 -0.18
C TYR A 116 -20.84 -2.38 1.24
N VAL A 117 -21.76 -2.11 2.16
CA VAL A 117 -21.50 -1.96 3.60
C VAL A 117 -22.26 -3.04 4.31
N GLN A 118 -21.59 -3.86 5.10
CA GLN A 118 -22.20 -5.07 5.66
C GLN A 118 -23.35 -4.76 6.64
N SER A 119 -23.25 -3.71 7.44
CA SER A 119 -24.36 -3.32 8.35
C SER A 119 -25.67 -2.98 7.61
N GLU A 120 -25.60 -2.51 6.36
CA GLU A 120 -26.75 -2.21 5.51
C GLU A 120 -27.39 -3.46 4.87
N ARG A 121 -26.75 -4.63 5.01
CA ARG A 121 -27.19 -5.92 4.44
C ARG A 121 -27.87 -6.84 5.47
N LYS A 122 -28.24 -6.31 6.62
CA LYS A 122 -28.78 -7.08 7.75
C LYS A 122 -29.94 -8.00 7.35
N GLU A 123 -30.89 -7.51 6.54
CA GLU A 123 -32.03 -8.31 6.05
C GLU A 123 -31.57 -9.51 5.21
N ILE A 124 -30.58 -9.33 4.35
CA ILE A 124 -30.01 -10.41 3.54
C ILE A 124 -29.52 -11.54 4.45
N TYR A 125 -28.66 -11.20 5.42
CA TYR A 125 -28.12 -12.21 6.34
C TYR A 125 -29.21 -12.90 7.15
N GLN A 126 -30.17 -12.15 7.66
CA GLN A 126 -31.30 -12.71 8.42
C GLN A 126 -32.19 -13.62 7.58
N THR A 127 -32.35 -13.35 6.29
CA THR A 127 -33.05 -14.24 5.36
C THR A 127 -32.37 -15.60 5.24
N TYR A 128 -31.03 -15.62 5.06
CA TYR A 128 -30.26 -16.88 5.03
C TYR A 128 -30.30 -17.61 6.38
N ILE A 129 -30.24 -16.88 7.49
CA ILE A 129 -30.32 -17.49 8.83
C ILE A 129 -31.71 -18.11 9.06
N LYS A 130 -32.79 -17.42 8.66
CA LYS A 130 -34.16 -17.92 8.70
C LYS A 130 -34.32 -19.21 7.91
N ASP A 131 -33.75 -19.27 6.68
CA ASP A 131 -33.72 -20.48 5.84
C ASP A 131 -32.99 -21.64 6.53
N LEU A 132 -31.83 -21.36 7.17
CA LEU A 132 -31.09 -22.37 7.91
C LEU A 132 -31.86 -22.93 9.13
N ILE A 133 -32.62 -22.11 9.83
CA ILE A 133 -33.47 -22.56 10.93
C ILE A 133 -34.60 -23.46 10.43
N ILE A 134 -35.27 -23.07 9.35
CA ILE A 134 -36.31 -23.90 8.70
C ILE A 134 -35.74 -25.26 8.29
N LYS A 135 -34.55 -25.29 7.77
CA LYS A 135 -33.83 -26.52 7.39
C LYS A 135 -33.28 -27.32 8.58
N GLY A 136 -33.36 -26.78 9.79
CA GLY A 136 -32.83 -27.42 11.00
C GLY A 136 -31.30 -27.43 11.09
N LEU A 137 -30.63 -26.53 10.35
CA LEU A 137 -29.19 -26.39 10.27
C LEU A 137 -28.62 -25.29 11.17
N ALA A 138 -29.48 -24.52 11.81
CA ALA A 138 -29.14 -23.50 12.80
C ALA A 138 -30.11 -23.52 13.99
N TYR A 139 -29.70 -22.96 15.12
CA TYR A 139 -30.51 -22.93 16.34
C TYR A 139 -30.20 -21.69 17.20
N PRO A 140 -31.16 -21.18 17.99
CA PRO A 140 -30.92 -20.14 18.98
C PRO A 140 -30.16 -20.73 20.17
N CYS A 141 -29.14 -20.04 20.63
CA CYS A 141 -28.31 -20.41 21.77
C CYS A 141 -28.41 -19.33 22.84
N PHE A 142 -28.90 -19.72 24.02
CA PHE A 142 -29.16 -18.84 25.18
C PHE A 142 -28.04 -18.90 26.24
N MET A 143 -26.98 -19.66 25.98
CA MET A 143 -25.84 -19.82 26.90
C MET A 143 -25.28 -18.48 27.31
N THR A 144 -25.11 -18.28 28.61
CA THR A 144 -24.52 -17.07 29.20
C THR A 144 -23.00 -17.00 28.98
N LYS A 145 -22.43 -15.82 29.22
CA LYS A 145 -20.98 -15.64 29.18
C LYS A 145 -20.27 -16.51 30.22
N GLU A 146 -20.89 -16.66 31.40
CA GLU A 146 -20.39 -17.46 32.52
C GLU A 146 -20.32 -18.95 32.15
N GLU A 147 -21.43 -19.49 31.60
CA GLU A 147 -21.48 -20.89 31.13
C GLU A 147 -20.45 -21.16 30.01
N LEU A 148 -20.31 -20.24 29.07
CA LEU A 148 -19.32 -20.35 28.01
C LEU A 148 -17.90 -20.31 28.54
N GLN A 149 -17.63 -19.51 29.59
CA GLN A 149 -16.33 -19.44 30.24
C GLN A 149 -16.01 -20.74 31.00
N GLU A 150 -16.97 -21.31 31.72
CA GLU A 150 -16.82 -22.60 32.43
C GLU A 150 -16.50 -23.73 31.43
N ILE A 151 -17.21 -23.78 30.30
CA ILE A 151 -16.91 -24.75 29.22
C ILE A 151 -15.49 -24.57 28.73
N ARG A 152 -15.10 -23.35 28.42
CA ARG A 152 -13.74 -23.04 27.94
C ARG A 152 -12.66 -23.49 28.92
N GLU A 153 -12.79 -23.15 30.18
CA GLU A 153 -11.82 -23.53 31.22
C GLU A 153 -11.73 -25.06 31.36
N GLY A 154 -12.89 -25.74 31.29
CA GLY A 154 -12.93 -27.19 31.31
C GLY A 154 -12.25 -27.83 30.10
N GLN A 155 -12.44 -27.28 28.91
CA GLN A 155 -11.80 -27.74 27.68
C GLN A 155 -10.29 -27.49 27.70
N GLU A 156 -9.84 -26.32 28.18
CA GLU A 156 -8.42 -25.99 28.33
C GLU A 156 -7.71 -26.99 29.28
N LEU A 157 -8.34 -27.32 30.42
CA LEU A 157 -7.82 -28.29 31.37
C LEU A 157 -7.69 -29.70 30.77
N ARG A 158 -8.63 -30.09 29.92
CA ARG A 158 -8.63 -31.40 29.23
C ARG A 158 -7.85 -31.42 27.93
N LYS A 159 -7.31 -30.24 27.50
CA LYS A 159 -6.63 -30.07 26.21
C LYS A 159 -7.50 -30.45 25.01
N GLU A 160 -8.76 -30.14 25.10
CA GLU A 160 -9.76 -30.31 24.04
C GLU A 160 -9.82 -29.05 23.15
N ALA A 161 -10.47 -29.19 21.99
CA ALA A 161 -10.75 -28.02 21.17
C ALA A 161 -11.71 -27.07 21.91
N ILE A 162 -11.40 -25.77 21.85
CA ILE A 162 -12.19 -24.75 22.55
C ILE A 162 -13.37 -24.35 21.66
N GLY A 163 -14.59 -24.43 22.22
CA GLY A 163 -15.79 -24.00 21.53
C GLY A 163 -17.05 -24.77 21.91
N VAL A 164 -18.17 -24.39 21.30
CA VAL A 164 -19.47 -25.03 21.50
C VAL A 164 -19.64 -26.12 20.45
N TYR A 165 -19.70 -27.38 20.86
CA TYR A 165 -19.88 -28.54 20.00
C TYR A 165 -20.25 -29.79 20.81
N GLY A 166 -20.86 -30.76 20.20
CA GLY A 166 -21.20 -32.06 20.81
C GLY A 166 -21.86 -31.90 22.19
N PRO A 167 -21.31 -32.47 23.28
CA PRO A 167 -21.90 -32.37 24.63
C PRO A 167 -21.87 -30.95 25.21
N TYR A 168 -21.06 -30.04 24.63
CA TYR A 168 -20.98 -28.63 25.04
C TYR A 168 -22.01 -27.73 24.35
N ALA A 169 -22.77 -28.26 23.39
CA ALA A 169 -23.83 -27.55 22.67
C ALA A 169 -25.21 -27.81 23.31
N ALA A 170 -25.39 -27.41 24.57
CA ALA A 170 -26.55 -27.74 25.36
C ALA A 170 -27.89 -27.33 24.69
N ASP A 171 -27.88 -26.18 24.01
CA ASP A 171 -29.11 -25.63 23.40
C ASP A 171 -29.40 -26.19 22.00
N ARG A 172 -28.51 -27.01 21.45
CA ARG A 172 -28.55 -27.49 20.05
C ARG A 172 -29.86 -28.24 19.71
N ASP A 173 -30.40 -28.95 20.65
CA ASP A 173 -31.56 -29.82 20.47
C ASP A 173 -32.77 -29.46 21.36
N LEU A 174 -32.86 -28.20 21.83
CA LEU A 174 -34.00 -27.68 22.56
C LEU A 174 -35.28 -27.85 21.74
N SER A 175 -36.36 -28.21 22.42
CA SER A 175 -37.70 -28.24 21.84
C SER A 175 -38.24 -26.82 21.60
N LEU A 176 -39.23 -26.67 20.73
CA LEU A 176 -39.89 -25.39 20.49
C LEU A 176 -40.48 -24.80 21.79
N HIS A 177 -41.02 -25.68 22.69
CA HIS A 177 -41.56 -25.26 23.97
C HIS A 177 -40.50 -24.65 24.89
N GLU A 178 -39.33 -25.26 24.98
CA GLU A 178 -38.21 -24.75 25.78
C GLU A 178 -37.69 -23.42 25.22
N ILE A 179 -37.53 -23.32 23.90
CA ILE A 179 -37.13 -22.08 23.23
C ILE A 179 -38.12 -20.95 23.50
N LYS A 180 -39.44 -21.21 23.39
CA LYS A 180 -40.50 -20.23 23.71
C LYS A 180 -40.39 -19.75 25.15
N LYS A 181 -40.09 -20.63 26.10
CA LYS A 181 -39.91 -20.26 27.51
C LYS A 181 -38.73 -19.29 27.69
N HIS A 182 -37.60 -19.51 27.01
CA HIS A 182 -36.48 -18.57 27.03
C HIS A 182 -36.88 -17.21 26.43
N LEU A 183 -37.57 -17.21 25.29
CA LEU A 183 -38.04 -15.99 24.64
C LEU A 183 -39.07 -15.21 25.51
N ASP A 184 -39.99 -15.91 26.18
CA ASP A 184 -40.96 -15.30 27.11
C ASP A 184 -40.24 -14.66 28.31
N ASN A 185 -39.16 -15.27 28.79
CA ASN A 185 -38.29 -14.73 29.83
C ASN A 185 -37.43 -13.56 29.32
N LYS A 186 -37.41 -13.29 28.04
CA LYS A 186 -36.52 -12.30 27.36
C LYS A 186 -35.05 -12.60 27.53
N ASP A 187 -34.69 -13.89 27.59
CA ASP A 187 -33.31 -14.31 27.62
C ASP A 187 -32.62 -13.90 26.31
N GLU A 188 -31.43 -13.33 26.41
CA GLU A 188 -30.65 -12.96 25.24
C GLU A 188 -30.13 -14.22 24.50
N TYR A 189 -30.08 -14.16 23.20
CA TYR A 189 -29.59 -15.29 22.40
C TYR A 189 -28.72 -14.85 21.22
N VAL A 190 -27.95 -15.79 20.74
CA VAL A 190 -27.25 -15.74 19.44
C VAL A 190 -27.77 -16.89 18.58
N ILE A 191 -27.56 -16.83 17.26
CA ILE A 191 -27.83 -18.00 16.41
C ILE A 191 -26.52 -18.69 16.09
N ARG A 192 -26.49 -20.01 16.31
CA ARG A 192 -25.37 -20.87 15.95
C ARG A 192 -25.75 -21.80 14.80
N ILE A 193 -24.76 -22.11 13.96
CA ILE A 193 -24.89 -23.15 12.93
C ILE A 193 -24.71 -24.52 13.61
N LYS A 194 -25.41 -25.55 13.12
CA LYS A 194 -25.16 -26.94 13.53
C LYS A 194 -24.03 -27.50 12.69
N SER A 195 -22.82 -27.52 13.24
CA SER A 195 -21.68 -28.10 12.54
C SER A 195 -21.84 -29.61 12.32
N PRO A 196 -21.70 -30.13 11.11
CA PRO A 196 -21.62 -31.56 10.84
C PRO A 196 -20.18 -32.12 10.92
N GLY A 197 -19.17 -31.27 11.19
CA GLY A 197 -17.77 -31.66 11.08
C GLY A 197 -17.25 -32.53 12.21
N ASP A 198 -16.19 -33.25 11.94
CA ASP A 198 -15.47 -34.11 12.87
C ASP A 198 -13.95 -33.84 12.76
N LEU A 199 -13.28 -33.63 13.89
CA LEU A 199 -11.82 -33.40 13.95
C LEU A 199 -10.97 -34.58 13.43
N ASN A 200 -11.55 -35.77 13.37
CA ASN A 200 -10.87 -36.94 12.79
C ASN A 200 -10.82 -36.89 11.26
N ASN A 201 -11.66 -36.07 10.65
CA ASN A 201 -11.67 -35.80 9.22
C ASN A 201 -10.78 -34.59 8.90
N THR A 202 -10.36 -34.51 7.66
CA THR A 202 -9.57 -33.39 7.17
C THR A 202 -10.14 -32.79 5.89
N VAL A 203 -9.88 -31.50 5.73
CA VAL A 203 -10.14 -30.76 4.48
C VAL A 203 -8.84 -30.25 3.90
N THR A 204 -8.77 -30.14 2.58
CA THR A 204 -7.61 -29.59 1.88
C THR A 204 -7.97 -28.26 1.24
N LEU A 205 -7.24 -27.21 1.64
CA LEU A 205 -7.22 -25.93 0.94
C LEU A 205 -6.24 -26.01 -0.24
N HIS A 206 -6.74 -25.82 -1.44
CA HIS A 206 -5.91 -25.64 -2.65
C HIS A 206 -5.60 -24.15 -2.81
N ASP A 207 -4.60 -23.68 -2.06
CA ASP A 207 -4.23 -22.26 -2.06
C ASP A 207 -3.39 -21.90 -3.30
N LEU A 208 -3.71 -20.77 -3.93
CA LEU A 208 -3.05 -20.34 -5.16
C LEU A 208 -1.58 -19.93 -4.97
N ILE A 209 -1.19 -19.57 -3.72
CA ILE A 209 0.16 -19.15 -3.35
C ILE A 209 0.89 -20.24 -2.60
N LYS A 210 0.26 -20.79 -1.55
CA LYS A 210 0.91 -21.75 -0.63
C LYS A 210 0.79 -23.20 -1.06
N GLY A 211 -0.02 -23.50 -2.10
CA GLY A 211 -0.29 -24.87 -2.51
C GLY A 211 -1.30 -25.58 -1.60
N ASP A 212 -1.20 -26.88 -1.49
CA ASP A 212 -2.15 -27.68 -0.73
C ASP A 212 -1.86 -27.66 0.77
N ILE A 213 -2.85 -27.26 1.56
CA ILE A 213 -2.80 -27.21 3.02
C ILE A 213 -3.91 -28.08 3.57
N THR A 214 -3.55 -29.14 4.31
CA THR A 214 -4.51 -30.05 4.94
C THR A 214 -4.74 -29.65 6.39
N MET A 215 -6.00 -29.54 6.80
CA MET A 215 -6.45 -29.10 8.12
C MET A 215 -7.60 -29.98 8.62
N PRO A 216 -7.82 -30.10 9.95
CA PRO A 216 -9.04 -30.72 10.49
C PRO A 216 -10.31 -30.00 10.03
N GLU A 217 -11.42 -30.72 9.91
CA GLU A 217 -12.73 -30.11 9.73
C GLU A 217 -13.11 -29.22 10.92
N ASN A 218 -14.02 -28.26 10.67
CA ASN A 218 -14.60 -27.48 11.76
C ASN A 218 -15.74 -28.26 12.42
N MET A 219 -15.58 -28.62 13.69
CA MET A 219 -16.65 -29.25 14.47
C MET A 219 -17.44 -28.27 15.36
N ILE A 220 -17.00 -27.01 15.44
CA ILE A 220 -17.58 -26.01 16.33
C ILE A 220 -18.87 -25.46 15.72
N ASP A 221 -19.92 -25.37 16.54
CA ASP A 221 -21.16 -24.67 16.21
C ASP A 221 -20.90 -23.15 16.27
N GLU A 222 -20.39 -22.61 15.18
CA GLU A 222 -20.03 -21.19 15.11
C GLU A 222 -21.26 -20.28 15.24
N VAL A 223 -21.07 -19.13 15.91
CA VAL A 223 -22.09 -18.08 15.93
C VAL A 223 -22.19 -17.47 14.53
N ILE A 224 -23.40 -17.48 13.97
CA ILE A 224 -23.69 -16.87 12.66
C ILE A 224 -24.45 -15.56 12.78
N MET A 225 -25.19 -15.34 13.90
CA MET A 225 -25.84 -14.07 14.23
C MET A 225 -25.56 -13.70 15.68
N LYS A 226 -25.15 -12.46 15.90
CA LYS A 226 -24.94 -11.85 17.22
C LYS A 226 -26.27 -11.36 17.84
N LYS A 227 -26.24 -10.98 19.12
CA LYS A 227 -27.38 -10.44 19.86
C LYS A 227 -28.02 -9.18 19.24
N ASP A 228 -27.20 -8.36 18.54
CA ASP A 228 -27.65 -7.16 17.82
C ASP A 228 -28.35 -7.45 16.49
N GLY A 229 -28.42 -8.73 16.12
CA GLY A 229 -29.03 -9.22 14.89
C GLY A 229 -28.14 -9.05 13.65
N LEU A 230 -26.89 -8.61 13.82
CA LEU A 230 -25.88 -8.60 12.76
C LEU A 230 -25.17 -9.96 12.70
N PRO A 231 -24.66 -10.35 11.52
CA PRO A 231 -23.90 -11.58 11.37
C PRO A 231 -22.52 -11.46 12.02
N THR A 232 -21.88 -12.61 12.25
CA THR A 232 -20.44 -12.64 12.48
C THR A 232 -19.69 -12.52 11.15
N TYR A 233 -18.40 -12.11 11.22
CA TYR A 233 -17.52 -11.97 10.07
C TYR A 233 -17.56 -13.19 9.14
N HIS A 234 -17.40 -14.39 9.68
CA HIS A 234 -17.33 -15.61 8.88
C HIS A 234 -18.59 -15.87 8.06
N PHE A 235 -19.76 -15.60 8.63
CA PHE A 235 -21.02 -15.79 7.95
C PHE A 235 -21.29 -14.72 6.90
N ALA A 236 -21.08 -13.44 7.26
CA ALA A 236 -21.23 -12.33 6.33
C ALA A 236 -20.31 -12.46 5.11
N HIS A 237 -19.04 -12.77 5.35
CA HIS A 237 -18.03 -12.96 4.31
C HIS A 237 -18.46 -14.01 3.25
N VAL A 238 -18.95 -15.17 3.69
CA VAL A 238 -19.34 -16.26 2.78
C VAL A 238 -20.58 -15.87 1.94
N ILE A 239 -21.57 -15.22 2.55
CA ILE A 239 -22.78 -14.78 1.84
C ILE A 239 -22.45 -13.68 0.83
N ASP A 240 -21.66 -12.69 1.25
CA ASP A 240 -21.34 -11.56 0.37
C ASP A 240 -20.45 -11.97 -0.79
N ASP A 241 -19.44 -12.81 -0.56
CA ASP A 241 -18.58 -13.30 -1.63
C ASP A 241 -19.36 -14.17 -2.63
N HIS A 242 -20.38 -14.90 -2.17
CA HIS A 242 -21.32 -15.61 -3.04
C HIS A 242 -22.17 -14.63 -3.87
N LEU A 243 -22.91 -13.74 -3.23
CA LEU A 243 -23.85 -12.83 -3.89
C LEU A 243 -23.15 -11.79 -4.77
N MET A 244 -21.91 -11.40 -4.46
CA MET A 244 -21.10 -10.49 -5.28
C MET A 244 -20.27 -11.23 -6.31
N HIS A 245 -20.39 -12.57 -6.37
CA HIS A 245 -19.69 -13.46 -7.31
C HIS A 245 -18.18 -13.34 -7.28
N THR A 246 -17.60 -13.25 -6.07
CA THR A 246 -16.15 -13.27 -5.86
C THR A 246 -15.57 -14.60 -6.36
N THR A 247 -14.60 -14.53 -7.26
CA THR A 247 -13.98 -15.74 -7.82
C THR A 247 -12.68 -16.10 -7.12
N VAL A 248 -11.97 -15.08 -6.58
CA VAL A 248 -10.71 -15.26 -5.85
C VAL A 248 -10.72 -14.38 -4.61
N VAL A 249 -10.52 -15.00 -3.45
CA VAL A 249 -10.34 -14.33 -2.15
C VAL A 249 -8.85 -14.18 -1.88
N ILE A 250 -8.34 -12.96 -1.99
CA ILE A 250 -6.94 -12.63 -1.69
C ILE A 250 -6.90 -12.00 -0.29
N ARG A 251 -6.08 -12.54 0.62
CA ARG A 251 -5.99 -12.07 2.01
C ARG A 251 -4.72 -12.53 2.70
N GLY A 252 -4.39 -11.97 3.86
CA GLY A 252 -3.24 -12.37 4.67
C GLY A 252 -3.33 -13.82 5.17
N ASP A 253 -2.19 -14.45 5.39
CA ASP A 253 -2.10 -15.86 5.77
C ASP A 253 -2.57 -16.14 7.21
N GLU A 254 -2.76 -15.13 8.04
CA GLU A 254 -3.43 -15.23 9.33
C GLU A 254 -4.86 -15.77 9.24
N TRP A 255 -5.47 -15.72 8.06
CA TRP A 255 -6.81 -16.24 7.81
C TRP A 255 -6.86 -17.71 7.35
N VAL A 256 -5.71 -18.35 7.09
CA VAL A 256 -5.66 -19.78 6.73
C VAL A 256 -6.41 -20.66 7.73
N PRO A 257 -6.27 -20.48 9.08
CA PRO A 257 -6.99 -21.30 10.05
C PRO A 257 -8.53 -21.17 9.99
N SER A 258 -9.05 -20.14 9.33
CA SER A 258 -10.49 -19.93 9.16
C SER A 258 -11.09 -20.67 7.97
N TYR A 259 -10.26 -21.24 7.10
CA TYR A 259 -10.73 -21.91 5.88
C TYR A 259 -11.70 -23.06 6.13
N PRO A 260 -11.48 -23.99 7.10
CA PRO A 260 -12.44 -25.05 7.36
C PRO A 260 -13.85 -24.55 7.69
N LYS A 261 -13.96 -23.43 8.40
CA LYS A 261 -15.25 -22.78 8.72
C LYS A 261 -15.92 -22.22 7.47
N HIS A 262 -15.16 -21.53 6.62
CA HIS A 262 -15.68 -20.96 5.37
C HIS A 262 -16.10 -22.03 4.38
N LEU A 263 -15.30 -23.10 4.25
CA LEU A 263 -15.65 -24.25 3.43
C LEU A 263 -16.97 -24.90 3.91
N GLN A 264 -17.08 -25.15 5.21
CA GLN A 264 -18.27 -25.74 5.81
C GLN A 264 -19.52 -24.86 5.59
N LEU A 265 -19.38 -23.52 5.78
CA LEU A 265 -20.48 -22.59 5.53
C LEU A 265 -20.91 -22.62 4.06
N CYS A 266 -19.95 -22.63 3.11
CA CYS A 266 -20.28 -22.77 1.68
C CYS A 266 -21.03 -24.07 1.40
N GLN A 267 -20.59 -25.18 1.98
CA GLN A 267 -21.25 -26.50 1.81
C GLN A 267 -22.68 -26.52 2.36
N ILE A 268 -22.87 -26.01 3.58
CA ILE A 268 -24.21 -25.96 4.23
C ILE A 268 -25.16 -25.04 3.45
N LEU A 269 -24.65 -23.91 2.94
CA LEU A 269 -25.43 -22.96 2.15
C LEU A 269 -25.62 -23.40 0.69
N GLY A 270 -24.88 -24.42 0.22
CA GLY A 270 -24.90 -24.88 -1.17
C GLY A 270 -24.21 -23.91 -2.13
N PHE A 271 -23.22 -23.15 -1.66
CA PHE A 271 -22.48 -22.17 -2.43
C PHE A 271 -21.27 -22.80 -3.11
N LYS A 272 -20.89 -22.23 -4.25
CA LYS A 272 -19.59 -22.53 -4.87
C LYS A 272 -18.48 -21.92 -4.03
N VAL A 273 -17.48 -22.73 -3.68
CA VAL A 273 -16.31 -22.24 -2.92
C VAL A 273 -15.43 -21.40 -3.85
N PRO A 274 -15.10 -20.15 -3.50
CA PRO A 274 -14.15 -19.34 -4.27
C PRO A 274 -12.74 -19.92 -4.16
N LYS A 275 -11.85 -19.54 -5.08
CA LYS A 275 -10.42 -19.81 -4.93
C LYS A 275 -9.83 -18.90 -3.84
N TYR A 276 -8.82 -19.39 -3.14
CA TYR A 276 -8.12 -18.62 -2.10
C TYR A 276 -6.66 -18.38 -2.46
N ALA A 277 -6.15 -17.23 -2.09
CA ALA A 277 -4.76 -16.84 -2.23
C ALA A 277 -4.33 -16.16 -0.92
N HIS A 278 -3.59 -16.88 -0.08
CA HIS A 278 -3.12 -16.36 1.21
C HIS A 278 -1.68 -15.88 1.10
N TYR A 279 -1.49 -14.56 1.04
CA TYR A 279 -0.16 -13.96 0.98
C TYR A 279 0.47 -13.81 2.36
N ALA A 280 1.80 -13.85 2.41
CA ALA A 280 2.55 -13.72 3.64
C ALA A 280 2.66 -12.25 4.08
N PRO A 281 2.69 -11.95 5.38
CA PRO A 281 2.73 -10.58 5.89
C PRO A 281 4.06 -9.90 5.58
N LEU A 282 4.02 -8.56 5.50
CA LEU A 282 5.23 -7.73 5.49
C LEU A 282 5.95 -7.83 6.85
N THR A 283 7.24 -8.07 6.79
CA THR A 283 8.12 -8.22 7.95
C THR A 283 9.23 -7.19 7.94
N LYS A 284 9.80 -6.91 9.09
CA LYS A 284 10.97 -6.04 9.26
C LYS A 284 11.98 -6.68 10.19
N LYS A 285 13.25 -6.43 9.96
CA LYS A 285 14.30 -6.80 10.90
C LYS A 285 14.27 -5.85 12.09
N ASP A 286 14.12 -6.37 13.27
CA ASP A 286 14.16 -5.60 14.51
C ASP A 286 15.59 -5.12 14.77
N GLU A 287 15.78 -3.82 14.96
CA GLU A 287 17.11 -3.21 15.07
C GLU A 287 17.80 -3.59 16.39
N GLU A 288 17.03 -3.85 17.46
CA GLU A 288 17.58 -4.19 18.78
C GLU A 288 17.94 -5.66 18.88
N THR A 289 17.08 -6.54 18.37
CA THR A 289 17.23 -8.00 18.54
C THR A 289 17.80 -8.70 17.31
N GLY A 290 17.76 -8.06 16.14
CA GLY A 290 18.14 -8.66 14.87
C GLY A 290 17.13 -9.69 14.32
N ASN A 291 16.05 -9.98 15.05
CA ASN A 291 15.03 -10.93 14.64
C ASN A 291 14.07 -10.35 13.60
N VAL A 292 13.56 -11.21 12.72
CA VAL A 292 12.51 -10.83 11.80
C VAL A 292 11.15 -10.86 12.51
N ARG A 293 10.39 -9.78 12.43
CA ARG A 293 9.05 -9.64 12.99
C ARG A 293 8.07 -9.01 12.02
N LYS A 294 6.79 -9.20 12.22
CA LYS A 294 5.74 -8.48 11.47
C LYS A 294 5.86 -6.97 11.72
N LEU A 295 5.62 -6.14 10.69
CA LEU A 295 5.48 -4.70 10.86
C LEU A 295 4.36 -4.37 11.84
N SER A 296 4.54 -3.34 12.66
CA SER A 296 3.58 -2.99 13.69
C SER A 296 3.38 -1.48 13.84
N LYS A 297 2.13 -1.07 14.08
CA LYS A 297 1.73 0.31 14.31
C LYS A 297 2.55 1.04 15.39
N ARG A 298 3.00 0.32 16.42
CA ARG A 298 3.66 0.93 17.59
C ARG A 298 5.14 1.19 17.38
N LYS A 299 5.80 0.40 16.54
CA LYS A 299 7.26 0.42 16.38
C LYS A 299 7.71 1.01 15.04
N ASP A 300 6.87 0.94 14.02
CA ASP A 300 7.26 1.21 12.63
C ASP A 300 6.44 2.36 12.05
N PRO A 301 7.02 3.56 11.86
CA PRO A 301 6.31 4.70 11.24
C PRO A 301 5.77 4.39 9.84
N GLU A 302 6.51 3.60 9.06
CA GLU A 302 6.16 3.14 7.72
C GLU A 302 4.99 2.14 7.69
N PHE A 303 4.48 1.75 8.85
CA PHE A 303 3.25 0.97 8.95
C PHE A 303 2.02 1.75 8.47
N SER A 304 1.97 3.08 8.73
CA SER A 304 0.88 3.94 8.25
C SER A 304 1.10 4.39 6.81
N VAL A 305 0.06 4.37 5.98
CA VAL A 305 0.15 4.88 4.60
C VAL A 305 0.38 6.40 4.54
N GLU A 306 -0.04 7.15 5.55
CA GLU A 306 0.25 8.59 5.67
C GLU A 306 1.75 8.90 5.77
N TYR A 307 2.54 7.95 6.25
CA TYR A 307 3.99 8.09 6.31
C TYR A 307 4.58 8.40 4.93
N TYR A 308 4.16 7.66 3.91
CA TYR A 308 4.69 7.81 2.55
C TYR A 308 4.41 9.20 1.98
N GLU A 309 3.19 9.68 2.17
CA GLU A 309 2.82 11.03 1.76
C GLU A 309 3.66 12.09 2.50
N LYS A 310 3.75 12.00 3.83
CA LYS A 310 4.55 12.94 4.66
C LYS A 310 6.04 12.94 4.34
N GLN A 311 6.58 11.78 3.93
CA GLN A 311 7.97 11.69 3.48
C GLN A 311 8.17 12.15 2.03
N GLY A 312 7.09 12.43 1.31
CA GLY A 312 7.15 12.81 -0.10
C GLY A 312 7.50 11.64 -1.02
N ILE A 313 7.23 10.42 -0.59
CA ILE A 313 7.44 9.22 -1.40
C ILE A 313 6.33 9.14 -2.44
N PRO A 314 6.65 9.03 -3.75
CA PRO A 314 5.63 9.01 -4.79
C PRO A 314 4.78 7.75 -4.71
N ALA A 315 3.47 7.88 -4.89
CA ALA A 315 2.53 6.76 -4.88
C ALA A 315 2.93 5.66 -5.88
N GLU A 316 3.41 6.05 -7.05
CA GLU A 316 3.92 5.13 -8.07
C GLU A 316 5.12 4.33 -7.57
N GLY A 317 6.05 4.98 -6.85
CA GLY A 317 7.19 4.31 -6.22
C GLY A 317 6.78 3.24 -5.22
N VAL A 318 5.73 3.51 -4.42
CA VAL A 318 5.18 2.52 -3.48
C VAL A 318 4.55 1.34 -4.24
N LYS A 319 3.77 1.58 -5.31
CA LYS A 319 3.20 0.50 -6.14
C LYS A 319 4.28 -0.35 -6.82
N LEU A 320 5.34 0.27 -7.32
CA LEU A 320 6.50 -0.43 -7.88
C LEU A 320 7.21 -1.28 -6.82
N PHE A 321 7.38 -0.75 -5.62
CA PHE A 321 7.95 -1.51 -4.50
C PHE A 321 7.08 -2.72 -4.13
N LEU A 322 5.76 -2.53 -3.99
CA LEU A 322 4.83 -3.63 -3.75
C LEU A 322 4.90 -4.68 -4.89
N SER A 323 5.05 -4.25 -6.14
CA SER A 323 5.25 -5.16 -7.28
C SER A 323 6.48 -6.06 -7.13
N THR A 324 7.58 -5.55 -6.56
CA THR A 324 8.79 -6.37 -6.27
C THR A 324 8.57 -7.37 -5.15
N ILE A 325 7.63 -7.08 -4.23
CA ILE A 325 7.23 -7.99 -3.16
C ILE A 325 6.36 -9.13 -3.72
N VAL A 326 5.43 -8.78 -4.60
CA VAL A 326 4.54 -9.75 -5.25
C VAL A 326 5.30 -10.73 -6.13
N ASN A 327 6.36 -10.26 -6.81
CA ASN A 327 7.15 -11.13 -7.68
C ASN A 327 8.60 -10.65 -7.76
N THR A 328 9.53 -11.50 -7.35
CA THR A 328 10.98 -11.19 -7.34
C THR A 328 11.56 -10.90 -8.73
N ASN A 329 10.95 -11.40 -9.81
CA ASN A 329 11.40 -11.14 -11.18
C ASN A 329 10.93 -9.78 -11.71
N PHE A 330 10.01 -9.11 -10.99
CA PHE A 330 9.46 -7.83 -11.43
C PHE A 330 10.53 -6.73 -11.54
N GLU A 331 11.44 -6.67 -10.58
CA GLU A 331 12.48 -5.63 -10.54
C GLU A 331 13.38 -5.69 -11.80
N GLU A 332 13.85 -6.88 -12.17
CA GLU A 332 14.65 -7.06 -13.38
C GLU A 332 13.85 -6.72 -14.65
N TRP A 333 12.61 -7.21 -14.72
CA TRP A 333 11.72 -6.90 -15.83
C TRP A 333 11.49 -5.37 -15.95
N TYR A 334 11.22 -4.70 -14.83
CA TYR A 334 10.99 -3.26 -14.82
C TYR A 334 12.23 -2.49 -15.28
N LEU A 335 13.44 -2.93 -14.91
CA LEU A 335 14.68 -2.31 -15.38
C LEU A 335 14.91 -2.46 -16.90
N GLN A 336 14.47 -3.57 -17.47
CA GLN A 336 14.61 -3.86 -18.91
C GLN A 336 13.50 -3.24 -19.76
N ASN A 337 12.34 -2.91 -19.19
CA ASN A 337 11.16 -2.37 -19.90
C ASN A 337 10.86 -0.94 -19.44
N THR A 338 11.69 0.00 -19.91
CA THR A 338 11.68 1.39 -19.43
C THR A 338 10.47 2.21 -19.88
N ASP A 339 9.78 1.76 -20.91
CA ASP A 339 8.61 2.38 -21.54
C ASP A 339 7.26 1.76 -21.12
N LYS A 340 7.31 0.72 -20.26
CA LYS A 340 6.11 -0.02 -19.84
C LYS A 340 5.65 0.35 -18.44
N SER A 341 4.33 0.25 -18.23
CA SER A 341 3.71 0.32 -16.92
C SER A 341 3.96 -0.98 -16.14
N TYR A 342 3.93 -0.91 -14.79
CA TYR A 342 3.96 -2.11 -13.94
C TYR A 342 2.78 -3.05 -14.21
N LEU A 343 1.65 -2.52 -14.71
CA LEU A 343 0.46 -3.32 -15.08
C LEU A 343 0.70 -4.20 -16.32
N ASP A 344 1.73 -3.93 -17.13
CA ASP A 344 2.10 -4.77 -18.27
C ASP A 344 2.88 -6.03 -17.86
N PHE A 345 3.32 -6.11 -16.60
CA PHE A 345 3.98 -7.29 -16.07
C PHE A 345 2.97 -8.41 -15.80
N ASN A 346 3.30 -9.64 -16.17
CA ASN A 346 2.45 -10.79 -15.94
C ASN A 346 2.62 -11.35 -14.52
N PHE A 347 1.85 -10.83 -13.56
CA PHE A 347 1.84 -11.32 -12.18
C PHE A 347 1.21 -12.71 -12.09
N SER A 348 1.72 -13.53 -11.17
CA SER A 348 1.22 -14.89 -10.95
C SER A 348 1.27 -15.26 -9.47
N PHE A 349 0.18 -15.77 -8.92
CA PHE A 349 0.13 -16.27 -7.54
C PHE A 349 1.23 -17.30 -7.24
N LYS A 350 1.54 -18.17 -8.21
CA LYS A 350 2.60 -19.20 -8.06
C LYS A 350 4.01 -18.64 -7.92
N LYS A 351 4.21 -17.36 -8.21
CA LYS A 351 5.51 -16.67 -8.10
C LYS A 351 5.59 -15.73 -6.89
N MET A 352 4.50 -15.65 -6.12
CA MET A 352 4.49 -14.90 -4.88
C MET A 352 5.26 -15.65 -3.78
N PRO A 353 5.92 -14.93 -2.87
CA PRO A 353 6.61 -15.53 -1.72
C PRO A 353 5.61 -16.25 -0.80
N THR A 354 5.97 -17.43 -0.32
CA THR A 354 5.16 -18.19 0.65
C THR A 354 5.47 -17.83 2.10
N GLY A 355 6.61 -17.17 2.35
CA GLY A 355 7.03 -16.67 3.66
C GLY A 355 7.04 -15.15 3.73
N GLY A 356 7.13 -14.57 4.93
CA GLY A 356 7.13 -13.12 5.13
C GLY A 356 8.18 -12.40 4.30
N THR A 357 7.79 -11.30 3.67
CA THR A 357 8.67 -10.48 2.81
C THR A 357 9.21 -9.32 3.62
N LEU A 358 10.53 -9.11 3.55
CA LEU A 358 11.20 -8.04 4.26
C LEU A 358 10.85 -6.68 3.64
N PHE A 359 10.28 -5.79 4.44
CA PHE A 359 10.09 -4.40 4.10
C PHE A 359 11.40 -3.65 4.33
N ASP A 360 11.97 -3.10 3.25
CA ASP A 360 13.24 -2.40 3.24
C ASP A 360 13.05 -0.99 2.67
N VAL A 361 13.24 0.04 3.51
CA VAL A 361 13.09 1.45 3.14
C VAL A 361 14.16 1.88 2.13
N GLU A 362 15.39 1.36 2.23
CA GLU A 362 16.43 1.68 1.25
C GLU A 362 16.11 1.09 -0.13
N LYS A 363 15.56 -0.12 -0.16
CA LYS A 363 15.05 -0.70 -1.41
C LYS A 363 13.93 0.16 -2.00
N LEU A 364 12.98 0.63 -1.18
CA LEU A 364 11.92 1.53 -1.61
C LEU A 364 12.50 2.82 -2.22
N ASN A 365 13.45 3.47 -1.53
CA ASN A 365 14.11 4.67 -2.02
C ASN A 365 14.84 4.43 -3.36
N ASN A 366 15.53 3.29 -3.52
CA ASN A 366 16.21 2.95 -4.77
C ASN A 366 15.24 2.73 -5.94
N ILE A 367 14.07 2.14 -5.66
CA ILE A 367 12.99 2.00 -6.64
C ILE A 367 12.44 3.38 -7.02
N CYS A 368 12.22 4.27 -6.04
CA CYS A 368 11.77 5.64 -6.29
C CYS A 368 12.79 6.44 -7.11
N ARG A 369 14.10 6.33 -6.84
CA ARG A 369 15.16 6.92 -7.67
C ARG A 369 15.09 6.43 -9.13
N THR A 370 14.83 5.15 -9.31
CA THR A 370 14.67 4.57 -10.65
C THR A 370 13.40 5.09 -11.32
N TYR A 371 12.29 5.21 -10.60
CA TYR A 371 11.06 5.82 -11.09
C TYR A 371 11.30 7.27 -11.53
N PHE A 372 11.81 8.12 -10.64
CA PHE A 372 12.06 9.52 -10.95
C PHE A 372 13.04 9.72 -12.10
N SER A 373 14.00 8.82 -12.29
CA SER A 373 14.95 8.90 -13.42
C SER A 373 14.29 8.69 -14.79
N ARG A 374 13.05 8.20 -14.84
CA ARG A 374 12.27 7.93 -16.07
C ARG A 374 11.13 8.92 -16.30
N VAL A 375 10.86 9.74 -15.31
CA VAL A 375 9.78 10.73 -15.35
C VAL A 375 10.32 12.04 -15.89
N SER A 376 9.54 12.76 -16.73
CA SER A 376 9.96 14.05 -17.25
C SER A 376 10.08 15.10 -16.15
N ALA A 377 10.90 16.12 -16.39
CA ALA A 377 11.10 17.23 -15.46
C ALA A 377 9.80 17.96 -15.12
N GLU A 378 8.95 18.17 -16.14
CA GLU A 378 7.63 18.81 -15.98
C GLU A 378 6.73 17.99 -15.06
N LYS A 379 6.68 16.66 -15.24
CA LYS A 379 5.86 15.82 -14.37
C LYS A 379 6.38 15.80 -12.94
N ILE A 380 7.69 15.77 -12.72
CA ILE A 380 8.25 15.88 -11.36
C ILE A 380 7.87 17.21 -10.74
N TYR A 381 7.95 18.30 -11.50
CA TYR A 381 7.54 19.62 -11.05
C TYR A 381 6.05 19.63 -10.65
N ASP A 382 5.16 19.18 -11.53
CA ASP A 382 3.70 19.20 -11.33
C ASP A 382 3.30 18.32 -10.13
N ASP A 383 3.84 17.11 -10.01
CA ASP A 383 3.56 16.20 -8.88
C ASP A 383 4.07 16.80 -7.55
N SER A 384 5.22 17.48 -7.58
CA SER A 384 5.82 18.12 -6.40
C SER A 384 5.02 19.32 -5.90
N LEU A 385 4.29 20.02 -6.76
CA LEU A 385 3.46 21.19 -6.39
C LEU A 385 2.46 20.84 -5.29
N SER A 386 1.74 19.73 -5.44
CA SER A 386 0.74 19.29 -4.47
C SER A 386 1.37 18.96 -3.12
N TYR A 387 2.55 18.34 -3.14
CA TYR A 387 3.31 18.02 -1.95
C TYR A 387 3.77 19.28 -1.20
N PHE A 388 4.45 20.21 -1.89
CA PHE A 388 4.98 21.42 -1.25
C PHE A 388 3.89 22.39 -0.82
N LYS A 389 2.79 22.50 -1.55
CA LYS A 389 1.61 23.27 -1.13
C LYS A 389 1.07 22.81 0.23
N LYS A 390 1.14 21.50 0.51
CA LYS A 390 0.63 20.92 1.76
C LYS A 390 1.64 20.96 2.90
N TYR A 391 2.94 20.76 2.60
CA TYR A 391 3.96 20.49 3.62
C TYR A 391 5.06 21.55 3.72
N ASP A 392 5.23 22.43 2.71
CA ASP A 392 6.28 23.48 2.69
C ASP A 392 5.85 24.66 1.80
N GLU A 393 4.96 25.49 2.31
CA GLU A 393 4.40 26.63 1.58
C GLU A 393 5.47 27.65 1.12
N GLU A 394 6.58 27.77 1.86
CA GLU A 394 7.68 28.66 1.49
C GLU A 394 8.32 28.18 0.18
N PHE A 395 8.72 26.91 0.12
CA PHE A 395 9.30 26.37 -1.12
C PHE A 395 8.28 26.29 -2.25
N TYR A 396 7.00 26.02 -1.96
CA TYR A 396 5.93 26.08 -2.95
C TYR A 396 5.89 27.45 -3.68
N ARG A 397 6.04 28.56 -2.97
CA ARG A 397 6.11 29.91 -3.57
C ARG A 397 7.35 30.05 -4.44
N VAL A 398 8.52 29.70 -3.91
CA VAL A 398 9.79 29.81 -4.65
C VAL A 398 9.77 29.01 -5.93
N MET A 399 9.29 27.75 -5.89
CA MET A 399 9.21 26.93 -7.09
C MET A 399 8.19 27.44 -8.11
N THR A 400 7.11 28.05 -7.64
CA THR A 400 6.08 28.63 -8.52
C THR A 400 6.59 29.88 -9.24
N ASP A 401 7.30 30.75 -8.51
CA ASP A 401 7.88 31.99 -9.05
C ASP A 401 9.05 31.71 -9.99
N ASN A 402 9.71 30.55 -9.85
CA ASN A 402 10.88 30.13 -10.61
C ASN A 402 10.65 28.83 -11.43
N LYS A 403 9.44 28.64 -11.95
CA LYS A 403 9.03 27.40 -12.64
C LYS A 403 10.04 26.92 -13.70
N ASP A 404 10.37 27.79 -14.65
CA ASP A 404 11.23 27.42 -15.78
C ASP A 404 12.66 27.05 -15.30
N ARG A 405 13.18 27.80 -14.31
CA ARG A 405 14.47 27.50 -13.71
C ARG A 405 14.50 26.11 -13.06
N LEU A 406 13.44 25.78 -12.31
CA LEU A 406 13.35 24.47 -11.65
C LEU A 406 13.19 23.33 -12.66
N ILE A 407 12.32 23.48 -13.67
CA ILE A 407 12.16 22.47 -14.71
C ILE A 407 13.46 22.24 -15.47
N ASN A 408 14.15 23.30 -15.89
CA ASN A 408 15.44 23.19 -16.57
C ASN A 408 16.49 22.50 -15.69
N PHE A 409 16.53 22.79 -14.41
CA PHE A 409 17.41 22.10 -13.45
C PHE A 409 17.07 20.60 -13.34
N LEU A 410 15.79 20.28 -13.22
CA LEU A 410 15.32 18.89 -13.13
C LEU A 410 15.63 18.09 -14.40
N ASP A 411 15.68 18.75 -15.57
CA ASP A 411 15.95 18.10 -16.86
C ASP A 411 17.45 17.80 -17.10
N ILE A 412 18.35 18.42 -16.33
CA ILE A 412 19.81 18.15 -16.46
C ILE A 412 20.07 16.64 -16.34
N GLU A 413 20.78 16.05 -17.33
CA GLU A 413 21.20 14.64 -17.36
C GLU A 413 20.03 13.63 -17.25
N ARG A 414 18.81 14.01 -17.64
CA ARG A 414 17.65 13.11 -17.58
C ARG A 414 17.46 12.27 -18.84
N ASN A 415 17.81 12.83 -20.00
CA ASN A 415 17.57 12.22 -21.32
C ASN A 415 18.75 11.38 -21.85
N GLY A 416 19.67 10.93 -20.99
CA GLY A 416 20.88 10.19 -21.36
C GLY A 416 20.77 8.67 -21.16
N LYS A 417 21.82 7.95 -21.60
CA LYS A 417 21.95 6.50 -21.35
C LYS A 417 22.00 6.13 -19.85
N ARG A 418 22.38 7.06 -19.00
CA ARG A 418 22.45 6.91 -17.55
C ARG A 418 21.80 8.14 -16.90
N PRO A 419 20.46 8.15 -16.82
CA PRO A 419 19.76 9.26 -16.23
C PRO A 419 20.12 9.41 -14.75
N ARG A 420 20.08 10.65 -14.27
CA ARG A 420 20.35 11.03 -12.89
C ARG A 420 19.39 10.34 -11.90
N LYS A 421 19.89 9.88 -10.75
CA LYS A 421 19.18 9.13 -9.73
C LYS A 421 19.33 9.74 -8.32
N ASP A 422 19.33 11.04 -8.22
CA ASP A 422 19.48 11.81 -6.97
C ASP A 422 18.14 12.05 -6.22
N ILE A 423 17.02 11.96 -6.93
CA ILE A 423 15.68 12.19 -6.36
C ILE A 423 15.03 10.85 -6.03
N ALA A 424 14.72 10.61 -4.76
CA ALA A 424 13.93 9.48 -4.27
C ALA A 424 12.54 9.93 -3.76
N THR A 425 12.44 11.18 -3.30
CA THR A 425 11.23 11.77 -2.73
C THR A 425 10.99 13.18 -3.26
N TYR A 426 9.78 13.70 -3.12
CA TYR A 426 9.53 15.11 -3.44
C TYR A 426 10.37 16.07 -2.58
N LYS A 427 10.75 15.69 -1.35
CA LYS A 427 11.66 16.49 -0.51
C LYS A 427 13.01 16.71 -1.18
N ASP A 428 13.49 15.72 -1.91
CA ASP A 428 14.80 15.79 -2.59
C ASP A 428 14.79 16.85 -3.68
N VAL A 429 13.63 17.17 -4.27
CA VAL A 429 13.50 18.27 -5.24
C VAL A 429 13.99 19.58 -4.61
N LYS A 430 13.56 19.90 -3.36
CA LYS A 430 14.06 21.06 -2.63
C LYS A 430 15.52 20.92 -2.26
N THR A 431 15.91 19.79 -1.71
CA THR A 431 17.28 19.53 -1.24
C THR A 431 18.29 19.70 -2.36
N GLU A 432 17.99 19.12 -3.53
CA GLU A 432 18.89 19.14 -4.69
C GLU A 432 18.88 20.46 -5.46
N SER A 433 17.77 21.23 -5.42
CA SER A 433 17.61 22.45 -6.22
C SER A 433 17.70 23.75 -5.44
N SER A 434 17.66 23.75 -4.11
CA SER A 434 17.54 24.97 -3.30
C SER A 434 18.64 26.02 -3.60
N TYR A 435 19.84 25.59 -3.89
CA TYR A 435 20.94 26.49 -4.24
C TYR A 435 20.74 27.22 -5.58
N MET A 436 19.80 26.79 -6.41
CA MET A 436 19.45 27.48 -7.66
C MET A 436 18.68 28.78 -7.44
N PHE A 437 18.11 28.97 -6.26
CA PHE A 437 17.22 30.10 -5.93
C PHE A 437 17.91 31.09 -5.01
N ASP A 438 17.79 32.36 -5.34
CA ASP A 438 18.45 33.45 -4.63
C ASP A 438 18.00 33.56 -3.17
N GLU A 439 16.74 33.29 -2.89
CA GLU A 439 16.13 33.29 -1.55
C GLU A 439 16.84 32.32 -0.59
N TYR A 440 17.30 31.18 -1.08
CA TYR A 440 18.05 30.19 -0.29
C TYR A 440 19.56 30.41 -0.34
N PHE A 441 20.10 30.74 -1.52
CA PHE A 441 21.54 30.88 -1.71
C PHE A 441 22.13 32.03 -0.91
N PHE A 442 21.48 33.21 -0.93
CA PHE A 442 21.95 34.41 -0.24
C PHE A 442 21.46 34.55 1.19
N ALA A 443 20.61 33.64 1.67
CA ALA A 443 20.01 33.73 3.02
C ALA A 443 21.05 33.74 4.16
N ASN A 444 22.11 32.91 4.03
CA ASN A 444 23.14 32.80 5.05
C ASN A 444 24.46 32.31 4.43
N LYS A 445 25.45 33.19 4.33
CA LYS A 445 26.75 32.92 3.73
C LYS A 445 27.50 31.75 4.39
N GLU A 446 27.52 31.68 5.70
CA GLU A 446 28.22 30.63 6.44
C GLU A 446 27.58 29.26 6.17
N LYS A 447 26.25 29.20 6.15
CA LYS A 447 25.50 28.00 5.84
C LYS A 447 25.69 27.57 4.39
N THR A 448 25.63 28.51 3.43
CA THR A 448 25.79 28.24 2.00
C THR A 448 27.16 27.63 1.70
N TYR A 449 28.20 28.11 2.35
CA TYR A 449 29.57 27.64 2.14
C TYR A 449 30.11 26.76 3.29
N SER A 450 29.23 26.10 4.03
CA SER A 450 29.63 25.24 5.16
C SER A 450 30.34 23.95 4.78
N GLU A 451 30.09 23.47 3.55
CA GLU A 451 30.60 22.19 3.06
C GLU A 451 31.89 22.32 2.24
N ILE A 452 32.32 23.56 1.90
CA ILE A 452 33.44 23.79 0.99
C ILE A 452 34.67 24.30 1.69
N ASP A 453 35.84 24.00 1.12
CA ASP A 453 37.13 24.60 1.52
C ASP A 453 37.30 25.96 0.86
N LYS A 454 37.18 27.03 1.64
CA LYS A 454 37.25 28.41 1.17
C LYS A 454 38.67 28.87 0.90
N GLU A 455 39.70 28.26 1.53
CA GLU A 455 41.08 28.66 1.42
C GLU A 455 41.70 28.34 0.05
N ASN A 456 41.13 27.34 -0.64
CA ASN A 456 41.59 26.87 -1.94
C ASN A 456 40.88 27.53 -3.13
N VAL A 457 40.14 28.63 -2.94
CA VAL A 457 39.43 29.35 -4.00
C VAL A 457 40.23 30.56 -4.50
N ASP A 458 40.65 30.52 -5.77
CA ASP A 458 41.28 31.66 -6.47
C ASP A 458 40.20 32.60 -7.06
N VAL A 459 39.79 33.65 -6.31
CA VAL A 459 38.78 34.61 -6.73
C VAL A 459 39.15 35.38 -7.99
N GLU A 460 40.45 35.68 -8.20
CA GLU A 460 40.92 36.38 -9.41
C GLU A 460 40.76 35.47 -10.67
N LEU A 461 40.96 34.19 -10.52
CA LEU A 461 40.68 33.22 -11.58
C LEU A 461 39.20 33.17 -11.92
N LEU A 462 38.32 33.23 -10.90
CA LEU A 462 36.87 33.27 -11.11
C LEU A 462 36.39 34.54 -11.83
N LYS A 463 37.03 35.70 -11.55
CA LYS A 463 36.76 36.96 -12.29
C LYS A 463 37.17 36.83 -13.77
N LYS A 464 38.30 36.19 -14.06
CA LYS A 464 38.73 35.90 -15.43
C LYS A 464 37.75 34.94 -16.12
N TYR A 465 37.31 33.90 -15.41
CA TYR A 465 36.29 32.98 -15.91
C TYR A 465 35.01 33.72 -16.32
N LEU A 466 34.52 34.66 -15.51
CA LEU A 466 33.31 35.43 -15.80
C LEU A 466 33.39 36.24 -17.11
N ASN A 467 34.60 36.64 -17.51
CA ASN A 467 34.83 37.37 -18.79
C ASN A 467 34.65 36.47 -20.01
N VAL A 468 34.99 35.16 -19.90
CA VAL A 468 34.90 34.20 -21.01
C VAL A 468 33.60 33.41 -21.03
N PHE A 469 32.83 33.43 -19.92
CA PHE A 469 31.57 32.72 -19.81
C PHE A 469 30.47 33.31 -20.69
N ASP A 470 29.80 32.44 -21.45
CA ASP A 470 28.59 32.72 -22.22
C ASP A 470 27.52 31.69 -21.88
N GLU A 471 26.32 32.16 -21.49
CA GLU A 471 25.21 31.31 -21.10
C GLU A 471 24.59 30.50 -22.26
N ASN A 472 24.98 30.79 -23.49
CA ASN A 472 24.54 30.06 -24.69
C ASN A 472 25.52 28.99 -25.14
N ASP A 473 26.65 28.82 -24.42
CA ASP A 473 27.63 27.78 -24.76
C ASP A 473 27.05 26.37 -24.53
N ASP A 474 27.33 25.48 -25.49
CA ASP A 474 27.15 24.06 -25.23
C ASP A 474 28.28 23.49 -24.33
N ASN A 475 28.11 22.27 -23.87
CA ASN A 475 29.09 21.65 -22.97
C ASN A 475 30.51 21.58 -23.55
N GLU A 476 30.66 21.36 -24.87
CA GLU A 476 31.98 21.24 -25.53
C GLU A 476 32.63 22.63 -25.63
N THR A 477 31.91 23.64 -26.03
CA THR A 477 32.37 25.02 -26.12
C THR A 477 32.75 25.55 -24.73
N TRP A 478 31.91 25.36 -23.74
CA TRP A 478 32.19 25.72 -22.35
C TRP A 478 33.47 25.06 -21.84
N TYR A 479 33.64 23.74 -22.07
CA TYR A 479 34.84 23.00 -21.61
C TYR A 479 36.10 23.48 -22.32
N SER A 480 36.01 23.79 -23.60
CA SER A 480 37.17 24.36 -24.36
C SER A 480 37.60 25.72 -23.80
N LYS A 481 36.66 26.57 -23.38
CA LYS A 481 36.98 27.83 -22.70
C LYS A 481 37.64 27.63 -21.34
N ILE A 482 37.21 26.61 -20.58
CA ILE A 482 37.89 26.26 -19.31
C ILE A 482 39.29 25.72 -19.56
N GLN A 483 39.52 24.94 -20.63
CA GLN A 483 40.88 24.50 -21.01
C GLN A 483 41.79 25.69 -21.33
N ALA A 484 41.35 26.65 -22.15
CA ALA A 484 42.09 27.85 -22.43
C ALA A 484 42.41 28.67 -21.17
N LEU A 485 41.42 28.83 -20.28
CA LEU A 485 41.62 29.49 -19.00
C LEU A 485 42.64 28.77 -18.10
N ALA A 486 42.66 27.43 -18.14
CA ALA A 486 43.63 26.61 -17.41
C ALA A 486 45.08 26.86 -17.93
N GLU A 487 45.28 26.83 -19.25
CA GLU A 487 46.60 27.11 -19.86
C GLU A 487 47.12 28.50 -19.52
N GLU A 488 46.27 29.54 -19.65
CA GLU A 488 46.64 30.93 -19.37
C GLU A 488 46.98 31.19 -17.88
N ASN A 489 46.52 30.34 -16.96
CA ASN A 489 46.74 30.52 -15.53
C ASN A 489 47.62 29.47 -14.88
N ASN A 490 48.32 28.70 -15.66
CA ASN A 490 49.29 27.67 -15.23
C ASN A 490 48.63 26.50 -14.48
N TYR A 491 47.44 26.06 -14.95
CA TYR A 491 46.82 24.80 -14.59
C TYR A 491 46.95 23.79 -15.71
N ALA A 492 47.12 22.52 -15.36
CA ALA A 492 47.18 21.46 -16.36
C ALA A 492 45.79 21.24 -17.00
N THR A 493 45.72 21.05 -18.32
CA THR A 493 44.48 20.84 -19.08
C THR A 493 43.90 19.43 -18.91
N SER A 494 44.67 18.53 -18.30
CA SER A 494 44.20 17.19 -17.93
C SER A 494 44.78 16.73 -16.59
N VAL A 495 44.07 15.84 -15.92
CA VAL A 495 44.58 15.16 -14.71
C VAL A 495 45.84 14.35 -14.99
N LYS A 496 45.98 13.84 -16.22
CA LYS A 496 47.17 13.06 -16.63
C LYS A 496 48.40 13.94 -16.70
N ASP A 497 48.31 15.12 -17.31
CA ASP A 497 49.41 16.06 -17.44
C ASP A 497 49.87 16.57 -16.08
N TYR A 498 48.92 16.90 -15.20
CA TYR A 498 49.23 17.27 -13.82
C TYR A 498 49.96 16.16 -13.05
N LYS A 499 49.52 14.91 -13.16
CA LYS A 499 50.19 13.77 -12.50
C LYS A 499 51.61 13.51 -13.03
N ASN A 500 51.86 13.84 -14.30
CA ASN A 500 53.18 13.66 -14.90
C ASN A 500 54.21 14.74 -14.47
N ASP A 501 53.74 15.95 -14.15
CA ASP A 501 54.59 17.09 -13.82
C ASP A 501 53.91 18.05 -12.83
N PRO A 502 53.63 17.60 -11.57
CA PRO A 502 52.85 18.37 -10.62
C PRO A 502 53.52 19.67 -10.16
N ASP A 503 54.85 19.75 -10.19
CA ASP A 503 55.60 20.89 -9.72
C ASP A 503 55.53 22.10 -10.70
N ASN A 504 55.14 21.87 -11.94
CA ASN A 504 54.99 22.90 -12.97
C ASN A 504 53.59 23.50 -13.08
N TYR A 505 52.61 22.98 -12.34
CA TYR A 505 51.24 23.45 -12.41
C TYR A 505 50.71 23.81 -11.01
N LYS A 506 49.84 24.80 -10.94
CA LYS A 506 49.10 25.14 -9.72
C LYS A 506 48.05 24.08 -9.33
N GLY A 507 47.63 23.27 -10.27
CA GLY A 507 46.60 22.27 -10.20
C GLY A 507 46.19 21.81 -11.60
N HIS A 508 45.00 21.28 -11.75
CA HIS A 508 44.46 20.84 -13.05
C HIS A 508 43.06 21.44 -13.33
N ILE A 509 42.57 21.26 -14.53
CA ILE A 509 41.27 21.76 -14.99
C ILE A 509 40.09 21.37 -14.04
N GLY A 510 40.18 20.19 -13.40
CA GLY A 510 39.19 19.76 -12.41
C GLY A 510 39.11 20.69 -11.22
N ASP A 511 40.24 21.22 -10.75
CA ASP A 511 40.28 22.15 -9.60
C ASP A 511 39.61 23.48 -9.96
N ILE A 512 39.75 23.95 -11.20
CA ILE A 512 39.02 25.13 -11.69
C ILE A 512 37.52 24.88 -11.68
N CYS A 513 37.07 23.73 -12.21
CA CYS A 513 35.66 23.37 -12.20
C CYS A 513 35.11 23.23 -10.76
N GLU A 514 35.93 22.71 -9.85
CA GLU A 514 35.58 22.60 -8.44
C GLU A 514 35.42 23.97 -7.77
N MET A 515 36.39 24.89 -7.96
CA MET A 515 36.31 26.26 -7.46
C MET A 515 35.05 26.98 -7.97
N ILE A 516 34.76 26.88 -9.27
CA ILE A 516 33.53 27.45 -9.87
C ILE A 516 32.27 26.85 -9.17
N ARG A 517 32.21 25.51 -9.05
CA ARG A 517 31.09 24.81 -8.40
C ARG A 517 30.93 25.28 -6.97
N HIS A 518 31.99 25.31 -6.18
CA HIS A 518 31.97 25.71 -4.79
C HIS A 518 31.40 27.12 -4.60
N VAL A 519 31.89 28.08 -5.38
CA VAL A 519 31.48 29.47 -5.25
C VAL A 519 30.05 29.69 -5.78
N VAL A 520 29.70 29.04 -6.88
CA VAL A 520 28.41 29.28 -7.52
C VAL A 520 27.28 28.46 -6.92
N THR A 521 27.56 27.32 -6.30
CA THR A 521 26.51 26.43 -5.75
C THR A 521 26.61 26.20 -4.25
N GLY A 522 27.77 26.42 -3.64
CA GLY A 522 28.03 26.05 -2.24
C GLY A 522 28.11 24.54 -2.01
N LYS A 523 28.29 23.73 -3.08
CA LYS A 523 28.25 22.28 -3.02
C LYS A 523 29.52 21.66 -3.57
N ASN A 524 29.94 20.52 -2.97
CA ASN A 524 31.05 19.71 -3.49
C ASN A 524 30.64 18.88 -4.73
N GLN A 525 29.37 18.46 -4.78
CA GLN A 525 28.82 17.65 -5.89
C GLN A 525 27.51 18.26 -6.39
N THR A 526 27.32 18.27 -7.68
CA THR A 526 26.12 18.78 -8.35
C THR A 526 25.92 17.98 -9.66
N PRO A 527 24.75 18.07 -10.29
CA PRO A 527 24.59 17.72 -11.70
C PRO A 527 25.59 18.47 -12.58
N ASN A 528 25.53 18.23 -13.89
CA ASN A 528 26.46 18.85 -14.84
C ASN A 528 26.61 20.36 -14.60
N LEU A 529 27.87 20.79 -14.31
CA LEU A 529 28.17 22.18 -13.91
C LEU A 529 27.86 23.19 -15.01
N SER A 530 28.22 22.89 -16.26
CA SER A 530 27.97 23.80 -17.38
C SER A 530 26.47 24.09 -17.52
N ASN A 531 25.60 23.08 -17.45
CA ASN A 531 24.17 23.28 -17.51
C ASN A 531 23.64 24.13 -16.36
N ILE A 532 24.13 23.92 -15.13
CA ILE A 532 23.78 24.75 -13.96
C ILE A 532 24.14 26.21 -14.21
N LEU A 533 25.32 26.47 -14.72
CA LEU A 533 25.81 27.83 -14.98
C LEU A 533 25.01 28.52 -16.09
N CYS A 534 24.64 27.82 -17.16
CA CYS A 534 23.73 28.34 -18.19
C CYS A 534 22.35 28.69 -17.64
N ILE A 535 21.77 27.85 -16.76
CA ILE A 535 20.47 28.11 -16.13
C ILE A 535 20.52 29.31 -15.18
N LEU A 536 21.63 29.49 -14.44
CA LEU A 536 21.83 30.62 -13.55
C LEU A 536 22.02 31.95 -14.30
N GLY A 537 22.74 31.90 -15.43
CA GLY A 537 23.11 33.07 -16.22
C GLY A 537 24.25 33.91 -15.62
N LYS A 538 24.87 34.72 -16.47
CA LYS A 538 26.07 35.48 -16.13
C LYS A 538 25.88 36.43 -14.94
N GLU A 539 24.75 37.12 -14.87
CA GLU A 539 24.46 38.07 -13.79
C GLU A 539 24.41 37.40 -12.42
N ASN A 540 23.78 36.22 -12.33
CA ASN A 540 23.69 35.49 -11.05
C ASN A 540 25.06 34.92 -10.66
N ILE A 541 25.86 34.44 -11.61
CA ILE A 541 27.21 33.96 -11.33
C ILE A 541 28.06 35.11 -10.75
N GLU A 542 28.00 36.30 -11.36
CA GLU A 542 28.69 37.49 -10.85
C GLU A 542 28.28 37.86 -9.43
N LYS A 543 26.98 37.87 -9.14
CA LYS A 543 26.43 38.10 -7.79
C LYS A 543 26.98 37.10 -6.77
N ARG A 544 27.07 35.84 -7.13
CA ARG A 544 27.56 34.75 -6.26
C ARG A 544 29.06 34.86 -5.99
N ILE A 545 29.85 35.22 -6.98
CA ILE A 545 31.28 35.50 -6.80
C ILE A 545 31.47 36.66 -5.83
N LYS A 546 30.73 37.78 -6.01
CA LYS A 546 30.76 38.93 -5.09
C LYS A 546 30.31 38.55 -3.67
N PHE A 547 29.28 37.71 -3.55
CA PHE A 547 28.81 37.22 -2.26
C PHE A 547 29.83 36.33 -1.54
N PHE A 548 30.59 35.55 -2.28
CA PHE A 548 31.68 34.75 -1.73
C PHE A 548 32.82 35.64 -1.24
N GLU A 549 33.17 36.68 -1.99
CA GLU A 549 34.27 37.62 -1.72
C GLU A 549 33.98 38.51 -0.48
N ALA A 550 32.71 39.02 -0.31
CA ALA A 550 32.28 39.89 0.76
C ALA A 550 32.35 39.24 2.15
#